data_85a5872059401da59d10bbf4724d1cfe
#
_entry.id   85a5872059401da59d10bbf4724d1cfe
#
_cell.length_a   1.000
_cell.length_b   1.000
_cell.length_c   1.000
_cell.angle_alpha   90.00
_cell.angle_beta   90.00
_cell.angle_gamma   90.00
#
_symmetry.space_group_name_H-M   'P 1'
#
loop_
_entity.id
_entity.type
_entity.pdbx_description
1 polymer ?
#
loop_
_entity_poly.entity_id
_entity_poly.type
_entity_poly.pdbx_seq_one_letter_code
_entity_poly.pdbx_strand_id
1 'polypeptide(L)'
;LELWLVRYLQAHPEAGIREVVADSVAERREAASWLFASRFRHAQQRRIEIVDEVAAFERIAAEWRRLGYPFEQLVPSLATSIGSSADRPTALAELMGILVNDGVRRPSVRVNRLHFAADTPYDTRLERQIDAGEQVLPPEVAQATRRALRHVVDGGTARRVKEVYRDAEGKPIDLGGKTGTGDHRYQTIGADGEVTASRV
;
A
#
# COMPACT_ATOMS: atom_id res chain seq x y z
N LEU A 1 16.31 23.15 1.93
CA LEU A 1 15.00 23.80 1.93
C LEU A 1 14.06 23.20 2.97
N GLU A 2 13.88 21.88 3.01
CA GLU A 2 12.93 21.21 3.92
C GLU A 2 13.23 21.50 5.40
N LEU A 3 14.48 21.38 5.83
CA LEU A 3 14.89 21.68 7.20
C LEU A 3 14.73 23.16 7.55
N TRP A 4 14.99 24.05 6.59
CA TRP A 4 14.76 25.48 6.76
C TRP A 4 13.25 25.74 6.94
N LEU A 5 12.40 25.16 6.08
CA LEU A 5 10.96 25.32 6.16
C LEU A 5 10.39 24.87 7.50
N VAL A 6 10.83 23.72 8.00
CA VAL A 6 10.40 23.21 9.32
C VAL A 6 10.78 24.20 10.44
N ARG A 7 12.02 24.68 10.45
CA ARG A 7 12.49 25.67 11.44
C ARG A 7 11.75 27.00 11.31
N TYR A 8 11.51 27.44 10.07
CA TYR A 8 10.79 28.68 9.81
C TYR A 8 9.36 28.61 10.35
N LEU A 9 8.62 27.57 10.04
CA LEU A 9 7.25 27.37 10.53
C LEU A 9 7.17 27.15 12.05
N GLN A 10 8.20 26.55 12.65
CA GLN A 10 8.29 26.47 14.12
C GLN A 10 8.46 27.86 14.77
N ALA A 11 9.21 28.75 14.12
CA ALA A 11 9.42 30.13 14.61
C ALA A 11 8.24 31.07 14.24
N HIS A 12 7.54 30.78 13.15
CA HIS A 12 6.44 31.59 12.60
C HIS A 12 5.21 30.70 12.30
N PRO A 13 4.50 30.22 13.32
CA PRO A 13 3.38 29.25 13.13
C PRO A 13 2.23 29.79 12.26
N GLU A 14 2.05 31.11 12.23
CA GLU A 14 0.98 31.78 11.48
C GLU A 14 1.40 32.21 10.06
N ALA A 15 2.65 31.90 9.66
CA ALA A 15 3.16 32.34 8.37
C ALA A 15 2.41 31.69 7.20
N GLY A 16 1.87 32.54 6.33
CA GLY A 16 1.20 32.12 5.11
C GLY A 16 2.20 31.75 4.00
N ILE A 17 1.74 31.03 2.99
CA ILE A 17 2.58 30.55 1.88
C ILE A 17 3.33 31.69 1.14
N ARG A 18 2.72 32.89 1.03
CA ARG A 18 3.34 34.05 0.39
C ARG A 18 4.55 34.55 1.17
N GLU A 19 4.44 34.55 2.48
CA GLU A 19 5.50 34.96 3.40
C GLU A 19 6.66 33.98 3.38
N VAL A 20 6.34 32.69 3.50
CA VAL A 20 7.32 31.60 3.36
C VAL A 20 8.09 31.70 2.05
N VAL A 21 7.40 31.93 0.93
CA VAL A 21 8.02 32.08 -0.39
C VAL A 21 8.91 33.32 -0.45
N ALA A 22 8.50 34.45 0.12
CA ALA A 22 9.29 35.66 0.14
C ALA A 22 10.56 35.48 0.97
N ASP A 23 10.47 34.88 2.15
CA ASP A 23 11.57 34.75 3.09
C ASP A 23 12.55 33.61 2.72
N SER A 24 12.11 32.64 1.89
CA SER A 24 12.96 31.53 1.43
C SER A 24 13.93 31.87 0.30
N VAL A 25 14.04 33.13 -0.12
CA VAL A 25 14.83 33.50 -1.33
C VAL A 25 16.32 33.11 -1.20
N ALA A 26 16.92 33.32 -0.03
CA ALA A 26 18.34 33.01 0.22
C ALA A 26 18.56 31.48 0.13
N GLU A 27 17.76 30.70 0.81
CA GLU A 27 17.84 29.24 0.84
C GLU A 27 17.57 28.62 -0.52
N ARG A 28 16.63 29.18 -1.28
CA ARG A 28 16.38 28.73 -2.65
C ARG A 28 17.56 28.99 -3.58
N ARG A 29 18.24 30.13 -3.42
CA ARG A 29 19.47 30.44 -4.17
C ARG A 29 20.60 29.49 -3.79
N GLU A 30 20.79 29.22 -2.51
CA GLU A 30 21.79 28.27 -2.04
C GLU A 30 21.52 26.86 -2.58
N ALA A 31 20.28 26.37 -2.48
CA ALA A 31 19.87 25.10 -3.04
C ALA A 31 20.08 25.04 -4.57
N ALA A 32 19.76 26.11 -5.28
CA ALA A 32 19.99 26.19 -6.73
C ALA A 32 21.49 26.19 -7.07
N SER A 33 22.32 26.92 -6.31
CA SER A 33 23.76 26.91 -6.52
C SER A 33 24.39 25.54 -6.27
N TRP A 34 23.87 24.79 -5.27
CA TRP A 34 24.29 23.43 -4.99
C TRP A 34 23.94 22.47 -6.14
N LEU A 35 22.78 22.62 -6.77
CA LEU A 35 22.36 21.79 -7.92
C LEU A 35 23.30 21.92 -9.11
N PHE A 36 23.95 23.08 -9.28
CA PHE A 36 24.88 23.33 -10.40
C PHE A 36 26.34 23.07 -10.04
N ALA A 37 26.66 22.75 -8.80
CA ALA A 37 28.02 22.51 -8.37
C ALA A 37 28.48 21.08 -8.75
N SER A 38 29.36 20.95 -9.73
CA SER A 38 29.80 19.67 -10.28
C SER A 38 30.42 18.69 -9.27
N ARG A 39 31.00 19.21 -8.17
CA ARG A 39 31.56 18.41 -7.06
C ARG A 39 30.52 17.58 -6.30
N PHE A 40 29.24 17.91 -6.41
CA PHE A 40 28.15 17.21 -5.73
C PHE A 40 27.34 16.30 -6.65
N ARG A 41 27.82 16.00 -7.84
CA ARG A 41 27.08 15.32 -8.91
C ARG A 41 26.37 14.03 -8.46
N HIS A 42 27.02 13.18 -7.68
CA HIS A 42 26.40 11.95 -7.16
C HIS A 42 25.26 12.21 -6.18
N ALA A 43 25.41 13.18 -5.29
CA ALA A 43 24.37 13.55 -4.34
C ALA A 43 23.17 14.20 -5.05
N GLN A 44 23.44 15.01 -6.08
CA GLN A 44 22.42 15.62 -6.94
C GLN A 44 21.63 14.56 -7.68
N GLN A 45 22.31 13.59 -8.30
CA GLN A 45 21.67 12.49 -9.02
C GLN A 45 20.77 11.68 -8.07
N ARG A 46 21.27 11.29 -6.91
CA ARG A 46 20.46 10.57 -5.91
C ARG A 46 19.23 11.37 -5.48
N ARG A 47 19.35 12.70 -5.33
CA ARG A 47 18.20 13.54 -4.98
C ARG A 47 17.16 13.59 -6.09
N ILE A 48 17.58 13.67 -7.35
CA ILE A 48 16.68 13.60 -8.52
C ILE A 48 15.95 12.26 -8.54
N GLU A 49 16.68 11.15 -8.39
CA GLU A 49 16.10 9.81 -8.35
C GLU A 49 15.01 9.68 -7.26
N ILE A 50 15.28 10.20 -6.05
CA ILE A 50 14.29 10.20 -4.95
C ILE A 50 13.06 11.04 -5.32
N VAL A 51 13.23 12.21 -5.90
CA VAL A 51 12.10 13.07 -6.29
C VAL A 51 11.26 12.43 -7.38
N ASP A 52 11.90 11.83 -8.38
CA ASP A 52 11.22 11.14 -9.47
C ASP A 52 10.50 9.88 -8.96
N GLU A 53 11.11 9.15 -8.02
CA GLU A 53 10.50 7.99 -7.36
C GLU A 53 9.25 8.39 -6.59
N VAL A 54 9.31 9.44 -5.76
CA VAL A 54 8.16 9.97 -5.03
C VAL A 54 7.03 10.35 -5.97
N ALA A 55 7.33 11.12 -7.02
CA ALA A 55 6.34 11.55 -8.01
C ALA A 55 5.71 10.37 -8.78
N ALA A 56 6.49 9.32 -9.06
CA ALA A 56 5.98 8.09 -9.68
C ALA A 56 5.03 7.35 -8.74
N PHE A 57 5.38 7.21 -7.47
CA PHE A 57 4.54 6.52 -6.48
C PHE A 57 3.26 7.29 -6.13
N GLU A 58 3.26 8.62 -6.20
CA GLU A 58 2.04 9.42 -6.07
C GLU A 58 1.03 9.09 -7.18
N ARG A 59 1.51 8.93 -8.43
CA ARG A 59 0.66 8.51 -9.56
C ARG A 59 0.16 7.07 -9.37
N ILE A 60 1.03 6.15 -8.97
CA ILE A 60 0.65 4.76 -8.66
C ILE A 60 -0.41 4.73 -7.56
N ALA A 61 -0.23 5.48 -6.48
CA ALA A 61 -1.19 5.54 -5.37
C ALA A 61 -2.56 6.08 -5.83
N ALA A 62 -2.57 7.05 -6.75
CA ALA A 62 -3.81 7.57 -7.32
C ALA A 62 -4.56 6.50 -8.13
N GLU A 63 -3.87 5.74 -8.97
CA GLU A 63 -4.47 4.65 -9.74
C GLU A 63 -4.96 3.51 -8.82
N TRP A 64 -4.22 3.17 -7.78
CA TRP A 64 -4.65 2.16 -6.81
C TRP A 64 -5.91 2.58 -6.04
N ARG A 65 -6.03 3.86 -5.69
CA ARG A 65 -7.28 4.39 -5.10
C ARG A 65 -8.48 4.23 -6.03
N ARG A 66 -8.31 4.35 -7.34
CA ARG A 66 -9.37 4.08 -8.33
C ARG A 66 -9.83 2.64 -8.31
N LEU A 67 -8.99 1.68 -7.96
CA LEU A 67 -9.38 0.29 -7.73
C LEU A 67 -10.17 0.09 -6.42
N GLY A 68 -10.41 1.15 -5.67
CA GLY A 68 -11.06 1.10 -4.36
C GLY A 68 -10.16 0.63 -3.24
N TYR A 69 -8.85 0.69 -3.46
CA TYR A 69 -7.87 0.30 -2.45
C TYR A 69 -7.81 1.36 -1.35
N PRO A 70 -7.97 0.97 -0.07
CA PRO A 70 -8.14 1.91 1.02
C PRO A 70 -6.82 2.46 1.59
N PHE A 71 -5.72 2.36 0.88
CA PHE A 71 -4.50 3.02 1.28
C PHE A 71 -4.66 4.53 1.25
N GLU A 72 -4.43 5.16 2.34
CA GLU A 72 -4.27 6.60 2.39
C GLU A 72 -2.94 7.00 1.74
N GLN A 73 -1.90 6.24 2.00
CA GLN A 73 -0.56 6.47 1.46
C GLN A 73 0.18 5.17 1.16
N LEU A 74 0.79 5.08 -0.01
CA LEU A 74 1.83 4.11 -0.29
C LEU A 74 3.18 4.71 0.14
N VAL A 75 4.07 3.90 0.68
CA VAL A 75 5.47 4.31 0.86
C VAL A 75 6.03 4.62 -0.53
N PRO A 76 6.46 5.87 -0.81
CA PRO A 76 6.89 6.28 -2.13
C PRO A 76 8.31 5.77 -2.44
N SER A 77 8.44 4.45 -2.55
CA SER A 77 9.70 3.75 -2.77
C SER A 77 9.47 2.42 -3.47
N LEU A 78 10.44 2.01 -4.28
CA LEU A 78 10.49 0.69 -4.91
C LEU A 78 10.37 -0.45 -3.89
N ALA A 79 10.73 -0.22 -2.63
CA ALA A 79 10.54 -1.17 -1.53
C ALA A 79 9.06 -1.54 -1.31
N THR A 80 8.11 -0.72 -1.77
CA THR A 80 6.67 -1.05 -1.76
C THR A 80 6.36 -2.31 -2.55
N SER A 81 7.09 -2.61 -3.62
CA SER A 81 6.93 -3.84 -4.40
C SER A 81 7.30 -5.11 -3.65
N ILE A 82 8.07 -5.00 -2.59
CA ILE A 82 8.47 -6.11 -1.70
C ILE A 82 7.78 -6.06 -0.34
N GLY A 83 6.84 -5.12 -0.14
CA GLY A 83 5.95 -5.10 1.02
C GLY A 83 6.30 -4.09 2.10
N SER A 84 7.01 -2.98 1.80
CA SER A 84 7.27 -1.92 2.78
C SER A 84 6.02 -1.11 3.13
N SER A 85 5.00 -1.10 2.26
CA SER A 85 3.71 -0.50 2.58
C SER A 85 2.85 -1.50 3.35
N ALA A 86 2.40 -1.11 4.54
CA ALA A 86 1.51 -1.90 5.35
C ALA A 86 0.06 -1.48 5.14
N ASP A 87 -0.87 -2.43 5.25
CA ASP A 87 -2.30 -2.14 5.26
C ASP A 87 -3.09 -3.15 6.10
N ARG A 88 -4.38 -2.86 6.23
CA ARG A 88 -5.32 -3.73 6.93
C ARG A 88 -5.53 -5.02 6.15
N PRO A 89 -5.56 -6.20 6.80
CA PRO A 89 -5.81 -7.47 6.13
C PRO A 89 -7.09 -7.48 5.28
N THR A 90 -8.14 -6.75 5.71
CA THR A 90 -9.39 -6.62 4.95
C THR A 90 -9.19 -5.91 3.61
N ALA A 91 -8.33 -4.89 3.57
CA ALA A 91 -8.01 -4.17 2.35
C ALA A 91 -7.26 -5.05 1.33
N LEU A 92 -6.32 -5.84 1.82
CA LEU A 92 -5.61 -6.82 1.00
C LEU A 92 -6.55 -7.92 0.49
N ALA A 93 -7.49 -8.37 1.32
CA ALA A 93 -8.51 -9.34 0.91
C ALA A 93 -9.43 -8.78 -0.20
N GLU A 94 -9.83 -7.51 -0.11
CA GLU A 94 -10.62 -6.85 -1.16
C GLU A 94 -9.84 -6.74 -2.48
N LEU A 95 -8.57 -6.38 -2.43
CA LEU A 95 -7.70 -6.36 -3.61
C LEU A 95 -7.58 -7.75 -4.25
N MET A 96 -7.35 -8.80 -3.44
CA MET A 96 -7.33 -10.17 -3.94
C MET A 96 -8.69 -10.56 -4.52
N GLY A 97 -9.78 -10.11 -3.91
CA GLY A 97 -11.15 -10.28 -4.41
C GLY A 97 -11.33 -9.72 -5.82
N ILE A 98 -10.79 -8.54 -6.12
CA ILE A 98 -10.83 -7.96 -7.48
C ILE A 98 -10.11 -8.88 -8.48
N LEU A 99 -8.94 -9.41 -8.12
CA LEU A 99 -8.19 -10.31 -9.00
C LEU A 99 -8.90 -11.64 -9.22
N VAL A 100 -9.49 -12.21 -8.17
CA VAL A 100 -10.21 -13.51 -8.24
C VAL A 100 -11.54 -13.39 -9.01
N ASN A 101 -12.18 -12.22 -8.93
CA ASN A 101 -13.44 -11.93 -9.63
C ASN A 101 -13.22 -11.30 -11.03
N ASP A 102 -12.13 -11.61 -11.72
CA ASP A 102 -11.83 -11.11 -13.07
C ASP A 102 -11.91 -9.59 -13.20
N GLY A 103 -11.41 -8.88 -12.20
CA GLY A 103 -11.35 -7.41 -12.17
C GLY A 103 -12.61 -6.73 -11.62
N VAL A 104 -13.61 -7.50 -11.15
CA VAL A 104 -14.82 -6.95 -10.53
C VAL A 104 -14.59 -6.73 -9.04
N ARG A 105 -14.69 -5.46 -8.60
CA ARG A 105 -14.70 -5.10 -7.18
C ARG A 105 -16.08 -5.36 -6.59
N ARG A 106 -16.12 -6.17 -5.56
CA ARG A 106 -17.31 -6.37 -4.73
C ARG A 106 -17.02 -5.94 -3.31
N PRO A 107 -17.88 -5.12 -2.68
CA PRO A 107 -17.65 -4.70 -1.30
C PRO A 107 -17.70 -5.89 -0.35
N SER A 108 -16.83 -5.88 0.66
CA SER A 108 -16.84 -6.87 1.73
C SER A 108 -18.17 -6.86 2.48
N VAL A 109 -18.76 -8.02 2.67
CA VAL A 109 -20.03 -8.19 3.37
C VAL A 109 -19.78 -8.96 4.66
N ARG A 110 -20.08 -8.35 5.81
CA ARG A 110 -19.93 -8.98 7.13
C ARG A 110 -21.21 -9.69 7.58
N VAL A 111 -22.36 -9.21 7.14
CA VAL A 111 -23.68 -9.73 7.53
C VAL A 111 -24.53 -9.87 6.27
N ASN A 112 -24.87 -11.12 5.92
CA ASN A 112 -25.71 -11.43 4.77
C ASN A 112 -27.19 -11.47 5.14
N ARG A 113 -27.49 -11.95 6.37
CA ARG A 113 -28.85 -12.13 6.85
C ARG A 113 -28.92 -11.78 8.33
N LEU A 114 -29.99 -11.10 8.70
CA LEU A 114 -30.40 -10.88 10.09
C LEU A 114 -31.78 -11.53 10.26
N HIS A 115 -31.95 -12.28 11.36
CA HIS A 115 -33.19 -12.90 11.73
C HIS A 115 -33.49 -12.53 13.19
N PHE A 116 -34.55 -11.75 13.40
CA PHE A 116 -34.96 -11.28 14.71
C PHE A 116 -36.25 -11.97 15.13
N ALA A 117 -36.38 -12.22 16.42
CA ALA A 117 -37.59 -12.71 17.06
C ALA A 117 -38.18 -13.94 16.39
N ALA A 118 -37.33 -14.90 16.00
CA ALA A 118 -37.75 -16.15 15.40
C ALA A 118 -38.85 -16.83 16.21
N ASP A 119 -39.82 -17.44 15.52
CA ASP A 119 -40.94 -18.16 16.13
C ASP A 119 -41.89 -17.29 17.00
N THR A 120 -41.87 -15.97 16.79
CA THR A 120 -42.79 -15.03 17.43
C THR A 120 -43.60 -14.23 16.40
N PRO A 121 -44.69 -13.53 16.81
CA PRO A 121 -45.42 -12.63 15.90
C PRO A 121 -44.56 -11.49 15.31
N TYR A 122 -43.36 -11.27 15.83
CA TYR A 122 -42.43 -10.25 15.38
C TYR A 122 -41.26 -10.83 14.56
N ASP A 123 -41.38 -12.08 14.08
CA ASP A 123 -40.37 -12.69 13.21
C ASP A 123 -40.07 -11.78 12.03
N THR A 124 -38.81 -11.32 11.99
CA THR A 124 -38.35 -10.39 10.95
C THR A 124 -37.06 -10.91 10.34
N ARG A 125 -37.02 -11.07 9.04
CA ARG A 125 -35.86 -11.49 8.28
C ARG A 125 -35.42 -10.37 7.34
N LEU A 126 -34.21 -9.98 7.46
CA LEU A 126 -33.55 -9.02 6.56
C LEU A 126 -32.45 -9.75 5.82
N GLU A 127 -32.57 -9.78 4.50
CA GLU A 127 -31.52 -10.32 3.62
C GLU A 127 -30.94 -9.21 2.77
N ARG A 128 -29.62 -9.18 2.71
CA ARG A 128 -28.94 -8.24 1.85
C ARG A 128 -29.04 -8.71 0.40
N GLN A 129 -29.37 -7.79 -0.49
CA GLN A 129 -29.22 -8.04 -1.92
C GLN A 129 -27.72 -8.04 -2.26
N ILE A 130 -27.32 -9.06 -3.04
CA ILE A 130 -25.92 -9.18 -3.48
C ILE A 130 -25.69 -8.13 -4.57
N ASP A 131 -24.75 -7.24 -4.32
CA ASP A 131 -24.29 -6.26 -5.29
C ASP A 131 -23.55 -6.99 -6.44
N ALA A 132 -23.88 -6.64 -7.68
CA ALA A 132 -23.20 -7.18 -8.86
C ALA A 132 -21.70 -6.81 -8.89
N GLY A 133 -21.33 -5.74 -8.21
CA GLY A 133 -19.97 -5.20 -8.18
C GLY A 133 -19.70 -4.26 -9.35
N GLU A 134 -18.53 -3.68 -9.35
CA GLU A 134 -18.04 -2.71 -10.33
C GLU A 134 -16.81 -3.27 -11.05
N GLN A 135 -16.77 -3.23 -12.38
CA GLN A 135 -15.60 -3.58 -13.16
C GLN A 135 -14.55 -2.47 -13.01
N VAL A 136 -13.52 -2.70 -12.22
CA VAL A 136 -12.45 -1.71 -11.92
C VAL A 136 -11.13 -2.04 -12.61
N LEU A 137 -10.99 -3.28 -13.09
CA LEU A 137 -9.80 -3.75 -13.81
C LEU A 137 -10.24 -4.58 -15.03
N PRO A 138 -9.59 -4.46 -16.19
CA PRO A 138 -9.85 -5.35 -17.31
C PRO A 138 -9.65 -6.83 -16.91
N PRO A 139 -10.53 -7.75 -17.33
CA PRO A 139 -10.42 -9.17 -16.99
C PRO A 139 -9.07 -9.78 -17.37
N GLU A 140 -8.52 -9.38 -18.51
CA GLU A 140 -7.23 -9.86 -19.02
C GLU A 140 -6.07 -9.47 -18.08
N VAL A 141 -6.14 -8.29 -17.49
CA VAL A 141 -5.14 -7.81 -16.51
C VAL A 141 -5.24 -8.62 -15.21
N ALA A 142 -6.45 -8.84 -14.71
CA ALA A 142 -6.69 -9.68 -13.53
C ALA A 142 -6.17 -11.11 -13.75
N GLN A 143 -6.45 -11.71 -14.92
CA GLN A 143 -5.99 -13.03 -15.29
C GLN A 143 -4.47 -13.11 -15.44
N ALA A 144 -3.84 -12.11 -16.07
CA ALA A 144 -2.39 -12.04 -16.19
C ALA A 144 -1.72 -11.94 -14.81
N THR A 145 -2.29 -11.13 -13.92
CA THR A 145 -1.81 -10.99 -12.54
C THR A 145 -1.96 -12.29 -11.76
N ARG A 146 -3.10 -12.98 -11.85
CA ARG A 146 -3.29 -14.30 -11.22
C ARG A 146 -2.27 -15.31 -11.72
N ARG A 147 -2.00 -15.37 -13.03
CA ARG A 147 -0.94 -16.24 -13.57
C ARG A 147 0.42 -15.93 -12.99
N ALA A 148 0.79 -14.66 -12.88
CA ALA A 148 2.06 -14.25 -12.26
C ALA A 148 2.14 -14.67 -10.78
N LEU A 149 1.06 -14.47 -10.01
CA LEU A 149 1.00 -14.89 -8.61
C LEU A 149 1.05 -16.42 -8.45
N ARG A 150 0.44 -17.17 -9.38
CA ARG A 150 0.49 -18.63 -9.40
C ARG A 150 1.92 -19.15 -9.63
N HIS A 151 2.72 -18.52 -10.47
CA HIS A 151 4.12 -18.91 -10.68
C HIS A 151 4.96 -18.90 -9.40
N VAL A 152 4.62 -18.07 -8.41
CA VAL A 152 5.28 -18.05 -7.11
C VAL A 152 5.09 -19.36 -6.34
N VAL A 153 3.94 -20.03 -6.55
CA VAL A 153 3.62 -21.34 -5.96
C VAL A 153 4.06 -22.47 -6.86
N ASP A 154 3.88 -22.39 -8.18
CA ASP A 154 4.19 -23.48 -9.10
C ASP A 154 5.69 -23.84 -9.14
N GLY A 155 6.56 -22.84 -9.12
CA GLY A 155 8.00 -23.04 -9.24
C GLY A 155 8.85 -22.03 -8.47
N GLY A 156 8.19 -21.07 -7.77
CA GLY A 156 8.87 -19.99 -7.05
C GLY A 156 9.10 -20.27 -5.57
N THR A 157 9.19 -19.19 -4.81
CA THR A 157 9.55 -19.19 -3.38
C THR A 157 8.50 -19.85 -2.47
N ALA A 158 7.25 -20.01 -2.94
CA ALA A 158 6.17 -20.65 -2.19
C ALA A 158 5.84 -22.09 -2.69
N ARG A 159 6.69 -22.72 -3.46
CA ARG A 159 6.44 -24.07 -4.03
C ARG A 159 6.10 -25.14 -2.99
N ARG A 160 6.48 -24.96 -1.73
CA ARG A 160 6.16 -25.89 -0.62
C ARG A 160 4.67 -25.98 -0.28
N VAL A 161 3.86 -25.02 -0.71
CA VAL A 161 2.39 -25.05 -0.51
C VAL A 161 1.63 -25.54 -1.74
N LYS A 162 2.35 -25.91 -2.81
CA LYS A 162 1.75 -26.48 -4.02
C LYS A 162 1.02 -27.79 -3.68
N GLU A 163 -0.25 -27.91 -4.10
CA GLU A 163 -1.11 -29.08 -3.91
C GLU A 163 -1.36 -29.51 -2.44
N VAL A 164 -0.98 -28.67 -1.47
CA VAL A 164 -1.21 -28.93 -0.05
C VAL A 164 -2.69 -28.83 0.31
N TYR A 165 -3.39 -27.86 -0.29
CA TYR A 165 -4.81 -27.62 -0.03
C TYR A 165 -5.64 -28.27 -1.11
N ARG A 166 -6.73 -28.92 -0.68
CA ARG A 166 -7.67 -29.64 -1.55
C ARG A 166 -9.10 -29.19 -1.28
N ASP A 167 -9.94 -29.22 -2.29
CA ASP A 167 -11.38 -29.01 -2.16
C ASP A 167 -12.08 -30.22 -1.54
N ALA A 168 -13.41 -30.14 -1.42
CA ALA A 168 -14.24 -31.20 -0.84
C ALA A 168 -14.18 -32.50 -1.65
N GLU A 169 -13.88 -32.42 -2.93
CA GLU A 169 -13.75 -33.54 -3.87
C GLU A 169 -12.31 -34.09 -3.92
N GLY A 170 -11.38 -33.54 -3.12
CA GLY A 170 -9.98 -33.96 -3.04
C GLY A 170 -9.09 -33.43 -4.16
N LYS A 171 -9.60 -32.52 -5.01
CA LYS A 171 -8.81 -31.89 -6.07
C LYS A 171 -7.91 -30.78 -5.49
N PRO A 172 -6.65 -30.67 -5.92
CA PRO A 172 -5.80 -29.57 -5.50
C PRO A 172 -6.40 -28.22 -5.85
N ILE A 173 -6.37 -27.29 -4.86
CA ILE A 173 -6.80 -25.91 -5.06
C ILE A 173 -5.64 -25.13 -5.66
N ASP A 174 -5.92 -24.38 -6.74
CA ASP A 174 -4.97 -23.46 -7.35
C ASP A 174 -4.67 -22.30 -6.40
N LEU A 175 -3.41 -22.17 -6.03
CA LEU A 175 -2.92 -21.13 -5.14
C LEU A 175 -2.02 -20.15 -5.89
N GLY A 176 -2.11 -18.88 -5.50
CA GLY A 176 -1.21 -17.85 -5.95
C GLY A 176 -0.95 -16.85 -4.82
N GLY A 177 0.17 -16.17 -4.87
CA GLY A 177 0.48 -15.16 -3.85
C GLY A 177 1.87 -14.58 -4.01
N LYS A 178 2.20 -13.63 -3.14
CA LYS A 178 3.55 -13.07 -2.99
C LYS A 178 4.08 -13.43 -1.62
N THR A 179 5.25 -14.06 -1.56
CA THR A 179 5.93 -14.34 -0.28
C THR A 179 6.36 -13.03 0.37
N GLY A 180 6.19 -12.94 1.68
CA GLY A 180 6.74 -11.87 2.51
C GLY A 180 7.84 -12.43 3.41
N THR A 181 8.83 -11.58 3.71
CA THR A 181 9.81 -11.83 4.77
C THR A 181 9.69 -10.66 5.72
N GLY A 182 9.14 -10.90 6.90
CA GLY A 182 9.00 -9.91 7.96
C GLY A 182 10.00 -10.19 9.08
N ASP A 183 10.47 -9.14 9.70
CA ASP A 183 11.21 -9.23 10.95
C ASP A 183 10.22 -9.00 12.10
N HIS A 184 10.00 -10.01 12.93
CA HIS A 184 9.15 -9.94 14.11
C HIS A 184 9.88 -9.35 15.33
N ARG A 185 11.01 -8.71 15.12
CA ARG A 185 11.78 -8.11 16.21
C ARG A 185 11.18 -6.78 16.62
N TYR A 186 10.91 -6.67 17.91
CA TYR A 186 10.66 -5.38 18.54
C TYR A 186 12.00 -4.79 19.00
N GLN A 187 12.38 -3.67 18.44
CA GLN A 187 13.60 -2.97 18.81
C GLN A 187 13.25 -1.75 19.66
N THR A 188 13.94 -1.61 20.79
CA THR A 188 13.93 -0.38 21.56
C THR A 188 15.11 0.46 21.10
N ILE A 189 14.84 1.68 20.68
CA ILE A 189 15.83 2.61 20.19
C ILE A 189 16.11 3.62 21.30
N GLY A 190 17.38 3.80 21.65
CA GLY A 190 17.84 4.82 22.62
C GLY A 190 17.73 6.23 22.07
N ALA A 191 17.94 7.23 22.94
CA ALA A 191 17.92 8.64 22.57
C ALA A 191 19.02 9.04 21.56
N ASP A 192 20.05 8.22 21.45
CA ASP A 192 21.18 8.31 20.51
C ASP A 192 20.90 7.66 19.13
N GLY A 193 19.73 7.05 18.97
CA GLY A 193 19.34 6.33 17.75
C GLY A 193 19.87 4.89 17.65
N GLU A 194 20.59 4.40 18.65
CA GLU A 194 21.11 3.04 18.69
C GLU A 194 20.07 2.05 19.25
N VAL A 195 20.13 0.79 18.79
CA VAL A 195 19.24 -0.27 19.27
C VAL A 195 19.72 -0.73 20.65
N THR A 196 18.96 -0.40 21.70
CA THR A 196 19.28 -0.75 23.10
C THR A 196 18.73 -2.11 23.52
N ALA A 197 17.65 -2.61 22.89
CA ALA A 197 17.10 -3.93 23.11
C ALA A 197 16.43 -4.47 21.85
N SER A 198 16.46 -5.79 21.69
CA SER A 198 15.75 -6.50 20.62
C SER A 198 15.05 -7.73 21.24
N ARG A 199 13.75 -7.89 20.93
CA ARG A 199 12.94 -9.07 21.31
C ARG A 199 12.39 -9.71 20.05
N VAL A 200 12.34 -11.03 20.01
CA VAL A 200 11.62 -11.84 19.02
C VAL A 200 10.25 -12.18 19.56
#